data_a48a60d70f0c16f2b9f72624e5c73c87
#
_entry.id   a48a60d70f0c16f2b9f72624e5c73c87
#
_cell.length_a   1.000
_cell.length_b   1.000
_cell.length_c   1.000
_cell.angle_alpha   90.00
_cell.angle_beta   90.00
_cell.angle_gamma   90.00
#
_symmetry.space_group_name_H-M   'P 1'
#
loop_
_entity.id
_entity.type
_entity.pdbx_description
1 polymer ?
#
loop_
_entity_poly.entity_id
_entity_poly.type
_entity_poly.pdbx_seq_one_letter_code
_entity_poly.pdbx_strand_id
1 'polypeptide(L)'
;GPYILVENTLDAMKKIAADYRRGLDIKVVGITGSVGKTSTKEMIASVLAQKYNVLKTEGNLNNEIGLPLTMFKIREEHQVAVLEMGISEFGEMDRLSTMANPDICVITNIGLCHLENLITRDGILKAKTESFAHLTPDGIAVLNGDDDKICDKKVVNGKPAVFYGIEKAAKVAETEEGTKTLAEKTVYATNVEAVGLTGTKAAIHYPSKETGGEVTMEVTIPIAGEHNVYNALAAVSVARELGLTCDEMKRGIESVQTIGGRSNLIHKNGITIIDDCYNANPVS
;
A
#
# COMPACT_ATOMS: atom_id res chain seq x y z
N GLY A 1 -25.42 31.36 8.29
CA GLY A 1 -24.16 31.42 9.00
C GLY A 1 -23.07 32.09 8.15
N PRO A 2 -21.91 32.41 8.68
CA PRO A 2 -20.80 32.96 7.88
C PRO A 2 -20.38 31.96 6.81
N TYR A 3 -19.96 32.46 5.65
CA TYR A 3 -19.44 31.65 4.54
C TYR A 3 -18.20 32.32 3.96
N ILE A 4 -17.37 31.50 3.30
CA ILE A 4 -16.21 31.97 2.53
C ILE A 4 -16.54 31.73 1.06
N LEU A 5 -16.56 32.81 0.28
CA LEU A 5 -16.76 32.72 -1.17
C LEU A 5 -15.44 32.27 -1.83
N VAL A 6 -15.52 31.25 -2.67
CA VAL A 6 -14.40 30.69 -3.44
C VAL A 6 -14.84 30.48 -4.89
N GLU A 7 -13.89 30.47 -5.83
CA GLU A 7 -14.17 30.22 -7.24
C GLU A 7 -14.59 28.76 -7.49
N ASN A 8 -13.94 27.82 -6.80
CA ASN A 8 -14.22 26.40 -6.89
C ASN A 8 -14.14 25.76 -5.50
N THR A 9 -15.22 25.14 -5.06
CA THR A 9 -15.34 24.57 -3.71
C THR A 9 -14.47 23.30 -3.55
N LEU A 10 -14.30 22.49 -4.61
CA LEU A 10 -13.46 21.30 -4.58
C LEU A 10 -11.98 21.68 -4.47
N ASP A 11 -11.53 22.66 -5.24
CA ASP A 11 -10.17 23.16 -5.17
C ASP A 11 -9.86 23.82 -3.83
N ALA A 12 -10.82 24.56 -3.27
CA ALA A 12 -10.70 25.11 -1.93
C ALA A 12 -10.56 24.00 -0.88
N MET A 13 -11.38 22.95 -0.96
CA MET A 13 -11.32 21.80 -0.06
C MET A 13 -9.95 21.11 -0.14
N LYS A 14 -9.41 20.86 -1.35
CA LYS A 14 -8.08 20.28 -1.57
C LYS A 14 -6.97 21.15 -0.95
N LYS A 15 -7.01 22.46 -1.16
CA LYS A 15 -6.04 23.41 -0.58
C LYS A 15 -6.11 23.42 0.95
N ILE A 16 -7.30 23.41 1.53
CA ILE A 16 -7.49 23.34 2.99
C ILE A 16 -6.93 22.01 3.52
N ALA A 17 -7.17 20.89 2.85
CA ALA A 17 -6.62 19.59 3.26
C ALA A 17 -5.10 19.56 3.22
N ALA A 18 -4.49 20.09 2.16
CA ALA A 18 -3.04 20.19 2.03
C ALA A 18 -2.43 21.10 3.11
N ASP A 19 -3.09 22.22 3.44
CA ASP A 19 -2.66 23.13 4.50
C ASP A 19 -2.81 22.49 5.88
N TYR A 20 -3.94 21.85 6.13
CA TYR A 20 -4.17 21.09 7.36
C TYR A 20 -3.09 20.03 7.58
N ARG A 21 -2.75 19.25 6.52
CA ARG A 21 -1.68 18.24 6.57
C ARG A 21 -0.32 18.85 6.98
N ARG A 22 0.04 20.00 6.44
CA ARG A 22 1.31 20.67 6.76
C ARG A 22 1.42 21.08 8.22
N GLY A 23 0.31 21.34 8.88
CA GLY A 23 0.24 21.68 10.31
C GLY A 23 0.27 20.47 11.26
N LEU A 24 0.28 19.24 10.74
CA LEU A 24 0.22 18.02 11.55
C LEU A 24 1.59 17.38 11.69
N ASP A 25 1.97 17.04 12.92
CA ASP A 25 3.13 16.18 13.23
C ASP A 25 2.70 14.71 13.25
N ILE A 26 2.47 14.16 12.07
CA ILE A 26 2.00 12.79 11.87
C ILE A 26 2.74 12.14 10.71
N LYS A 27 3.03 10.84 10.80
CA LYS A 27 3.56 10.06 9.68
C LYS A 27 2.45 9.68 8.71
N VAL A 28 2.68 9.85 7.43
CA VAL A 28 1.72 9.50 6.38
C VAL A 28 2.28 8.41 5.47
N VAL A 29 1.52 7.33 5.35
CA VAL A 29 1.76 6.24 4.39
C VAL A 29 0.73 6.37 3.27
N GLY A 30 1.16 6.77 2.08
CA GLY A 30 0.33 6.81 0.89
C GLY A 30 0.41 5.49 0.13
N ILE A 31 -0.73 4.93 -0.27
CA ILE A 31 -0.80 3.63 -0.95
C ILE A 31 -1.53 3.79 -2.28
N THR A 32 -0.89 3.36 -3.35
CA THR A 32 -1.50 3.27 -4.68
C THR A 32 -1.16 1.95 -5.36
N GLY A 33 -1.69 1.72 -6.54
CA GLY A 33 -1.48 0.53 -7.36
C GLY A 33 -2.70 0.21 -8.18
N SER A 34 -2.58 -0.73 -9.11
CA SER A 34 -3.69 -1.17 -9.95
C SER A 34 -4.67 -2.03 -9.15
N VAL A 35 -4.16 -3.02 -8.44
CA VAL A 35 -4.91 -3.97 -7.62
C VAL A 35 -4.32 -4.05 -6.21
N GLY A 36 -5.11 -4.47 -5.23
CA GLY A 36 -4.65 -4.76 -3.87
C GLY A 36 -4.52 -3.57 -2.93
N LYS A 37 -4.76 -2.33 -3.37
CA LYS A 37 -4.63 -1.11 -2.53
C LYS A 37 -5.31 -1.23 -1.17
N THR A 38 -6.58 -1.59 -1.17
CA THR A 38 -7.39 -1.66 0.05
C THR A 38 -6.91 -2.76 0.99
N SER A 39 -6.63 -3.96 0.46
CA SER A 39 -6.11 -5.07 1.27
C SER A 39 -4.73 -4.77 1.83
N THR A 40 -3.84 -4.13 1.05
CA THR A 40 -2.54 -3.65 1.52
C THR A 40 -2.70 -2.57 2.61
N LYS A 41 -3.62 -1.63 2.43
CA LYS A 41 -3.96 -0.59 3.43
C LYS A 41 -4.39 -1.23 4.76
N GLU A 42 -5.27 -2.21 4.71
CA GLU A 42 -5.75 -2.89 5.91
C GLU A 42 -4.62 -3.66 6.61
N MET A 43 -3.78 -4.36 5.85
CA MET A 43 -2.63 -5.06 6.40
C MET A 43 -1.64 -4.10 7.05
N ILE A 44 -1.28 -3.01 6.38
CA ILE A 44 -0.39 -1.97 6.93
C ILE A 44 -1.00 -1.36 8.19
N ALA A 45 -2.27 -0.99 8.16
CA ALA A 45 -2.94 -0.40 9.32
C ALA A 45 -3.01 -1.37 10.51
N SER A 46 -3.30 -2.67 10.29
CA SER A 46 -3.30 -3.71 11.32
C SER A 46 -1.93 -3.86 11.98
N VAL A 47 -0.87 -3.86 11.18
CA VAL A 47 0.51 -3.96 11.68
C VAL A 47 0.89 -2.71 12.46
N LEU A 48 0.67 -1.52 11.92
CA LEU A 48 1.04 -0.26 12.56
C LEU A 48 0.25 -0.01 13.85
N ALA A 49 -0.99 -0.49 13.93
CA ALA A 49 -1.84 -0.37 15.12
C ALA A 49 -1.30 -1.15 16.35
N GLN A 50 -0.31 -2.02 16.16
CA GLN A 50 0.36 -2.69 17.29
C GLN A 50 1.24 -1.73 18.11
N LYS A 51 1.59 -0.58 17.55
CA LYS A 51 2.46 0.41 18.18
C LYS A 51 1.89 1.83 18.18
N TYR A 52 1.11 2.19 17.18
CA TYR A 52 0.67 3.55 16.92
C TYR A 52 -0.86 3.69 16.95
N ASN A 53 -1.34 4.89 17.25
CA ASN A 53 -2.72 5.26 16.97
C ASN A 53 -2.86 5.62 15.49
N VAL A 54 -3.54 4.75 14.74
CA VAL A 54 -3.59 4.79 13.27
C VAL A 54 -4.94 5.29 12.78
N LEU A 55 -4.93 6.35 11.96
CA LEU A 55 -6.04 6.67 11.07
C LEU A 55 -5.83 5.96 9.73
N LYS A 56 -6.88 5.42 9.13
CA LYS A 56 -6.82 4.87 7.76
C LYS A 56 -7.99 5.34 6.91
N THR A 57 -7.80 5.33 5.59
CA THR A 57 -8.92 5.56 4.64
C THR A 57 -10.02 4.52 4.87
N GLU A 58 -11.24 5.00 5.08
CA GLU A 58 -12.44 4.17 5.21
C GLU A 58 -13.06 3.91 3.84
N GLY A 59 -13.55 2.69 3.62
CA GLY A 59 -14.21 2.30 2.38
C GLY A 59 -13.36 2.62 1.14
N ASN A 60 -13.93 3.36 0.20
CA ASN A 60 -13.32 3.80 -1.05
C ASN A 60 -13.07 5.32 -1.10
N LEU A 61 -12.90 5.99 0.05
CA LEU A 61 -12.62 7.43 0.13
C LEU A 61 -11.18 7.76 -0.32
N ASN A 62 -10.80 7.33 -1.51
CA ASN A 62 -9.44 7.34 -2.03
C ASN A 62 -9.21 8.27 -3.23
N ASN A 63 -10.21 9.07 -3.61
CA ASN A 63 -10.17 10.03 -4.72
C ASN A 63 -10.05 11.48 -4.21
N GLU A 64 -10.12 12.46 -5.12
CA GLU A 64 -9.97 13.90 -4.84
C GLU A 64 -11.04 14.49 -3.89
N ILE A 65 -12.11 13.77 -3.62
CA ILE A 65 -13.14 14.14 -2.63
C ILE A 65 -12.93 13.34 -1.34
N GLY A 66 -12.72 12.04 -1.45
CA GLY A 66 -12.63 11.13 -0.30
C GLY A 66 -11.37 11.33 0.52
N LEU A 67 -10.22 11.60 -0.13
CA LEU A 67 -8.96 11.82 0.56
C LEU A 67 -9.00 13.05 1.48
N PRO A 68 -9.43 14.25 1.04
CA PRO A 68 -9.60 15.39 1.95
C PRO A 68 -10.53 15.08 3.12
N LEU A 69 -11.67 14.42 2.88
CA LEU A 69 -12.61 14.04 3.93
C LEU A 69 -11.98 13.08 4.96
N THR A 70 -11.12 12.17 4.50
CA THR A 70 -10.34 11.30 5.38
C THR A 70 -9.32 12.11 6.19
N MET A 71 -8.61 13.02 5.55
CA MET A 71 -7.60 13.85 6.20
C MET A 71 -8.19 14.77 7.28
N PHE A 72 -9.40 15.31 7.06
CA PHE A 72 -10.09 16.11 8.07
C PHE A 72 -10.54 15.31 9.31
N LYS A 73 -10.42 13.97 9.29
CA LYS A 73 -10.63 13.12 10.48
C LYS A 73 -9.36 12.95 11.32
N ILE A 74 -8.20 13.38 10.84
CA ILE A 74 -6.95 13.32 11.60
C ILE A 74 -7.09 14.24 12.82
N ARG A 75 -6.61 13.78 13.99
CA ARG A 75 -6.59 14.50 15.25
C ARG A 75 -5.20 14.37 15.89
N GLU A 76 -4.94 15.14 16.92
CA GLU A 76 -3.66 15.16 17.65
C GLU A 76 -3.26 13.79 18.24
N GLU A 77 -4.24 12.95 18.57
CA GLU A 77 -3.98 11.60 19.07
C GLU A 77 -3.46 10.62 18.00
N HIS A 78 -3.70 10.89 16.72
CA HIS A 78 -3.20 10.03 15.66
C HIS A 78 -1.71 10.24 15.40
N GLN A 79 -0.97 9.15 15.32
CA GLN A 79 0.47 9.15 15.10
C GLN A 79 0.84 8.77 13.66
N VAL A 80 -0.01 7.96 13.02
CA VAL A 80 0.17 7.53 11.63
C VAL A 80 -1.16 7.61 10.89
N ALA A 81 -1.14 8.13 9.65
CA ALA A 81 -2.26 8.05 8.71
C ALA A 81 -1.89 7.12 7.54
N VAL A 82 -2.75 6.15 7.25
CA VAL A 82 -2.61 5.21 6.12
C VAL A 82 -3.65 5.57 5.07
N LEU A 83 -3.20 6.25 4.02
CA LEU A 83 -4.06 6.90 3.02
C LEU A 83 -4.03 6.13 1.70
N GLU A 84 -5.17 5.59 1.30
CA GLU A 84 -5.34 5.00 -0.02
C GLU A 84 -5.54 6.10 -1.08
N MET A 85 -4.79 6.04 -2.18
CA MET A 85 -4.83 6.99 -3.28
C MET A 85 -5.18 6.25 -4.59
N GLY A 86 -6.42 6.42 -5.02
CA GLY A 86 -6.96 5.84 -6.25
C GLY A 86 -7.04 6.88 -7.35
N ILE A 87 -6.62 6.51 -8.56
CA ILE A 87 -6.63 7.38 -9.74
C ILE A 87 -7.24 6.69 -10.94
N SER A 88 -7.80 7.47 -11.83
CA SER A 88 -8.35 7.06 -13.12
C SER A 88 -7.71 7.78 -14.30
N GLU A 89 -7.07 8.93 -14.10
CA GLU A 89 -6.45 9.75 -15.15
C GLU A 89 -5.12 10.38 -14.70
N PHE A 90 -4.38 10.94 -15.66
CA PHE A 90 -3.15 11.68 -15.39
C PHE A 90 -3.39 12.94 -14.55
N GLY A 91 -2.45 13.27 -13.66
CA GLY A 91 -2.48 14.43 -12.78
C GLY A 91 -3.35 14.25 -11.53
N GLU A 92 -4.20 13.21 -11.44
CA GLU A 92 -4.93 12.93 -10.20
C GLU A 92 -3.97 12.54 -9.06
N MET A 93 -2.96 11.72 -9.35
CA MET A 93 -1.99 11.31 -8.34
C MET A 93 -1.14 12.48 -7.85
N ASP A 94 -0.77 13.39 -8.74
CA ASP A 94 -0.09 14.64 -8.37
C ASP A 94 -0.93 15.44 -7.36
N ARG A 95 -2.23 15.63 -7.63
CA ARG A 95 -3.14 16.34 -6.73
C ARG A 95 -3.36 15.62 -5.39
N LEU A 96 -3.54 14.28 -5.43
CA LEU A 96 -3.73 13.48 -4.22
C LEU A 96 -2.47 13.48 -3.35
N SER A 97 -1.30 13.28 -3.94
CA SER A 97 -0.04 13.23 -3.20
C SER A 97 0.42 14.61 -2.71
N THR A 98 0.05 15.70 -3.42
CA THR A 98 0.22 17.06 -2.91
C THR A 98 -0.53 17.27 -1.59
N MET A 99 -1.77 16.76 -1.49
CA MET A 99 -2.54 16.83 -0.26
C MET A 99 -1.97 15.92 0.84
N ALA A 100 -1.68 14.66 0.50
CA ALA A 100 -1.21 13.66 1.45
C ALA A 100 0.20 13.95 1.97
N ASN A 101 1.09 14.48 1.12
CA ASN A 101 2.51 14.72 1.40
C ASN A 101 3.13 13.55 2.19
N PRO A 102 3.23 12.34 1.57
CA PRO A 102 3.53 11.13 2.29
C PRO A 102 4.99 11.04 2.74
N ASP A 103 5.22 10.40 3.90
CA ASP A 103 6.54 9.99 4.37
C ASP A 103 6.95 8.65 3.72
N ILE A 104 5.96 7.79 3.42
CA ILE A 104 6.18 6.52 2.74
C ILE A 104 5.15 6.39 1.62
N CYS A 105 5.61 6.12 0.39
CA CYS A 105 4.75 5.82 -0.75
C CYS A 105 4.86 4.34 -1.11
N VAL A 106 3.74 3.62 -1.05
CA VAL A 106 3.65 2.21 -1.42
C VAL A 106 2.97 2.08 -2.77
N ILE A 107 3.60 1.38 -3.73
CA ILE A 107 2.96 0.99 -4.99
C ILE A 107 2.87 -0.53 -5.03
N THR A 108 1.64 -1.05 -5.07
CA THR A 108 1.39 -2.49 -5.01
C THR A 108 1.72 -3.22 -6.31
N ASN A 109 1.29 -2.67 -7.43
CA ASN A 109 1.56 -3.20 -8.78
C ASN A 109 1.13 -2.23 -9.88
N ILE A 110 1.58 -2.51 -11.12
CA ILE A 110 1.23 -1.81 -12.36
C ILE A 110 0.54 -2.81 -13.29
N GLY A 111 -0.71 -3.11 -13.00
CA GLY A 111 -1.56 -4.00 -13.81
C GLY A 111 -2.45 -3.22 -14.77
N LEU A 112 -3.26 -3.96 -15.54
CA LEU A 112 -4.22 -3.40 -16.49
C LEU A 112 -5.44 -2.83 -15.75
N CYS A 113 -5.48 -1.52 -15.56
CA CYS A 113 -6.61 -0.78 -15.02
C CYS A 113 -6.70 0.60 -15.66
N HIS A 114 -7.90 1.17 -15.75
CA HIS A 114 -8.13 2.52 -16.28
C HIS A 114 -7.50 2.77 -17.65
N LEU A 115 -7.48 1.73 -18.52
CA LEU A 115 -6.87 1.80 -19.86
C LEU A 115 -7.53 2.83 -20.78
N GLU A 116 -8.79 3.16 -20.53
CA GLU A 116 -9.50 4.21 -21.28
C GLU A 116 -8.79 5.56 -21.20
N ASN A 117 -8.24 5.91 -20.05
CA ASN A 117 -7.60 7.22 -19.81
C ASN A 117 -6.07 7.13 -19.76
N LEU A 118 -5.51 6.04 -19.25
CA LEU A 118 -4.06 5.87 -19.08
C LEU A 118 -3.40 5.08 -20.24
N ILE A 119 -4.20 4.52 -21.15
CA ILE A 119 -3.86 3.94 -22.44
C ILE A 119 -3.00 2.68 -22.35
N THR A 120 -1.88 2.71 -21.64
CA THR A 120 -0.90 1.61 -21.53
C THR A 120 -0.45 1.38 -20.09
N ARG A 121 0.19 0.24 -19.82
CA ARG A 121 0.86 0.00 -18.52
C ARG A 121 1.94 1.04 -18.21
N ASP A 122 2.61 1.58 -19.21
CA ASP A 122 3.59 2.66 -19.04
C ASP A 122 2.91 3.98 -18.67
N GLY A 123 1.72 4.26 -19.23
CA GLY A 123 0.88 5.37 -18.80
C GLY A 123 0.43 5.21 -17.34
N ILE A 124 0.02 4.00 -16.94
CA ILE A 124 -0.34 3.69 -15.56
C ILE A 124 0.86 3.86 -14.61
N LEU A 125 2.04 3.37 -15.00
CA LEU A 125 3.29 3.57 -14.25
C LEU A 125 3.57 5.07 -14.08
N LYS A 126 3.54 5.83 -15.18
CA LYS A 126 3.77 7.28 -15.16
C LYS A 126 2.80 7.99 -14.22
N ALA A 127 1.51 7.73 -14.35
CA ALA A 127 0.49 8.36 -13.52
C ALA A 127 0.66 8.03 -12.03
N LYS A 128 0.94 6.76 -11.66
CA LYS A 128 1.10 6.38 -10.25
C LYS A 128 2.40 6.90 -9.64
N THR A 129 3.47 7.01 -10.41
CA THR A 129 4.76 7.54 -9.94
C THR A 129 4.79 9.06 -9.82
N GLU A 130 3.75 9.79 -10.24
CA GLU A 130 3.58 11.22 -9.89
C GLU A 130 3.64 11.43 -8.37
N SER A 131 3.21 10.44 -7.57
CA SER A 131 3.29 10.48 -6.10
C SER A 131 4.71 10.67 -5.54
N PHE A 132 5.73 10.30 -6.28
CA PHE A 132 7.12 10.41 -5.82
C PHE A 132 7.57 11.87 -5.70
N ALA A 133 7.02 12.78 -6.51
CA ALA A 133 7.36 14.21 -6.46
C ALA A 133 6.95 14.88 -5.14
N HIS A 134 5.99 14.29 -4.42
CA HIS A 134 5.42 14.84 -3.19
C HIS A 134 5.78 14.06 -1.93
N LEU A 135 6.73 13.13 -2.01
CA LEU A 135 7.33 12.53 -0.82
C LEU A 135 8.00 13.62 0.03
N THR A 136 7.89 13.51 1.36
CA THR A 136 8.65 14.37 2.26
C THR A 136 10.15 14.27 1.98
N PRO A 137 11.00 15.24 2.40
CA PRO A 137 12.44 15.19 2.13
C PRO A 137 13.11 13.89 2.59
N ASP A 138 12.60 13.30 3.69
CA ASP A 138 13.07 12.02 4.20
C ASP A 138 12.23 10.83 3.75
N GLY A 139 11.26 11.07 2.90
CA GLY A 139 10.33 10.06 2.42
C GLY A 139 10.99 8.97 1.58
N ILE A 140 10.39 7.79 1.59
CA ILE A 140 10.85 6.60 0.89
C ILE A 140 9.74 5.97 0.03
N ALA A 141 10.17 5.26 -1.01
CA ALA A 141 9.29 4.43 -1.83
C ALA A 141 9.42 2.95 -1.43
N VAL A 142 8.28 2.29 -1.22
CA VAL A 142 8.14 0.85 -0.96
C VAL A 142 7.44 0.22 -2.16
N LEU A 143 8.14 -0.62 -2.90
CA LEU A 143 7.75 -1.05 -4.23
C LEU A 143 7.74 -2.58 -4.36
N ASN A 144 6.79 -3.11 -5.11
CA ASN A 144 6.77 -4.53 -5.44
C ASN A 144 7.90 -4.86 -6.44
N GLY A 145 8.90 -5.59 -5.98
CA GLY A 145 10.07 -5.97 -6.77
C GLY A 145 9.78 -7.08 -7.78
N ASP A 146 8.64 -7.75 -7.67
CA ASP A 146 8.20 -8.78 -8.63
C ASP A 146 7.31 -8.19 -9.75
N ASP A 147 7.01 -6.89 -9.72
CA ASP A 147 6.30 -6.20 -10.79
C ASP A 147 7.30 -5.71 -11.87
N ASP A 148 7.10 -6.14 -13.11
CA ASP A 148 8.01 -5.89 -14.23
C ASP A 148 8.11 -4.41 -14.64
N LYS A 149 7.09 -3.61 -14.34
CA LYS A 149 7.09 -2.17 -14.67
C LYS A 149 7.72 -1.31 -13.59
N ILE A 150 7.47 -1.62 -12.30
CA ILE A 150 7.96 -0.79 -11.19
C ILE A 150 9.38 -1.17 -10.71
N CYS A 151 9.87 -2.38 -11.01
CA CYS A 151 11.17 -2.90 -10.56
C CYS A 151 12.38 -2.05 -10.99
N ASP A 152 12.24 -1.22 -12.02
CA ASP A 152 13.29 -0.30 -12.49
C ASP A 152 13.41 0.98 -11.65
N LYS A 153 12.45 1.29 -10.79
CA LYS A 153 12.45 2.49 -9.95
C LYS A 153 13.37 2.32 -8.72
N LYS A 154 14.65 1.96 -8.97
CA LYS A 154 15.63 1.64 -7.91
C LYS A 154 15.97 2.82 -7.02
N VAL A 155 15.86 4.04 -7.53
CA VAL A 155 16.13 5.29 -6.82
C VAL A 155 14.95 6.23 -7.00
N VAL A 156 14.41 6.75 -5.90
CA VAL A 156 13.33 7.74 -5.87
C VAL A 156 13.81 8.93 -5.03
N ASN A 157 13.80 10.12 -5.62
CA ASN A 157 14.27 11.36 -4.98
C ASN A 157 15.67 11.23 -4.33
N GLY A 158 16.58 10.54 -5.02
CA GLY A 158 17.95 10.33 -4.57
C GLY A 158 18.12 9.24 -3.49
N LYS A 159 17.06 8.56 -3.08
CA LYS A 159 17.10 7.49 -2.08
C LYS A 159 16.82 6.13 -2.72
N PRO A 160 17.49 5.04 -2.27
CA PRO A 160 17.14 3.70 -2.70
C PRO A 160 15.68 3.36 -2.36
N ALA A 161 14.95 2.78 -3.31
CA ALA A 161 13.63 2.23 -3.04
C ALA A 161 13.76 0.93 -2.23
N VAL A 162 12.78 0.66 -1.36
CA VAL A 162 12.67 -0.60 -0.62
C VAL A 162 11.82 -1.55 -1.45
N PHE A 163 12.44 -2.59 -2.00
CA PHE A 163 11.73 -3.61 -2.77
C PHE A 163 11.29 -4.76 -1.89
N TYR A 164 10.04 -5.18 -2.08
CA TYR A 164 9.51 -6.39 -1.45
C TYR A 164 9.01 -7.39 -2.51
N GLY A 165 8.95 -8.66 -2.16
CA GLY A 165 8.45 -9.71 -3.06
C GLY A 165 8.73 -11.12 -2.55
N ILE A 166 8.43 -12.13 -3.37
CA ILE A 166 8.67 -13.53 -3.05
C ILE A 166 10.03 -13.92 -3.60
N GLU A 167 10.87 -14.56 -2.74
CA GLU A 167 12.28 -14.86 -2.96
C GLU A 167 13.17 -13.60 -3.03
N LYS A 168 14.35 -13.68 -2.42
CA LYS A 168 15.30 -12.55 -2.34
C LYS A 168 15.85 -12.15 -3.70
N ALA A 169 16.26 -13.14 -4.46
CA ALA A 169 16.98 -12.94 -5.70
C ALA A 169 16.12 -12.24 -6.76
N ALA A 170 16.77 -11.47 -7.61
CA ALA A 170 16.15 -10.96 -8.82
C ALA A 170 15.71 -12.14 -9.71
N LYS A 171 14.43 -12.16 -10.05
CA LYS A 171 13.86 -13.16 -10.97
C LYS A 171 13.97 -12.68 -12.39
N VAL A 172 14.02 -13.61 -13.34
CA VAL A 172 13.85 -13.31 -14.76
C VAL A 172 12.40 -13.58 -15.12
N ALA A 173 11.73 -12.59 -15.67
CA ALA A 173 10.33 -12.69 -16.10
C ALA A 173 10.20 -12.44 -17.60
N GLU A 174 9.31 -13.18 -18.24
CA GLU A 174 8.85 -12.88 -19.58
C GLU A 174 7.82 -11.74 -19.52
N THR A 175 8.02 -10.71 -20.31
CA THR A 175 7.15 -9.53 -20.37
C THR A 175 6.70 -9.29 -21.80
N GLU A 176 5.76 -8.37 -22.01
CA GLU A 176 5.34 -7.95 -23.34
C GLU A 176 6.49 -7.38 -24.20
N GLU A 177 7.54 -6.87 -23.54
CA GLU A 177 8.72 -6.27 -24.18
C GLU A 177 9.91 -7.25 -24.29
N GLY A 178 9.72 -8.51 -23.88
CA GLY A 178 10.75 -9.56 -23.86
C GLY A 178 11.18 -9.93 -22.43
N THR A 179 12.31 -10.59 -22.31
CA THR A 179 12.84 -11.09 -21.04
C THR A 179 13.39 -9.94 -20.19
N LYS A 180 12.99 -9.84 -18.92
CA LYS A 180 13.40 -8.80 -18.01
C LYS A 180 13.87 -9.35 -16.66
N THR A 181 14.97 -8.81 -16.14
CA THR A 181 15.46 -9.09 -14.78
C THR A 181 14.77 -8.14 -13.79
N LEU A 182 13.99 -8.70 -12.86
CA LEU A 182 13.26 -7.99 -11.82
C LEU A 182 14.20 -7.48 -10.72
N ALA A 183 13.66 -6.76 -9.73
CA ALA A 183 14.49 -6.24 -8.63
C ALA A 183 14.90 -7.33 -7.63
N GLU A 184 16.08 -7.17 -7.03
CA GLU A 184 16.43 -7.86 -5.78
C GLU A 184 15.62 -7.24 -4.62
N LYS A 185 15.12 -8.07 -3.70
CA LYS A 185 14.22 -7.64 -2.65
C LYS A 185 14.95 -7.41 -1.33
N THR A 186 14.60 -6.31 -0.69
CA THR A 186 15.05 -5.99 0.68
C THR A 186 14.22 -6.75 1.71
N VAL A 187 12.92 -6.87 1.47
CA VAL A 187 11.96 -7.61 2.30
C VAL A 187 11.34 -8.70 1.44
N TYR A 188 11.48 -9.96 1.85
CA TYR A 188 11.02 -11.06 1.00
C TYR A 188 10.43 -12.22 1.80
N ALA A 189 9.60 -13.04 1.14
CA ALA A 189 9.03 -14.25 1.71
C ALA A 189 9.63 -15.49 1.07
N THR A 190 9.77 -16.54 1.88
CA THR A 190 10.03 -17.92 1.45
C THR A 190 9.03 -18.86 2.10
N ASN A 191 9.03 -20.13 1.72
CA ASN A 191 8.17 -21.17 2.31
C ASN A 191 6.69 -20.76 2.31
N VAL A 192 6.21 -20.21 1.19
CA VAL A 192 4.80 -19.80 1.05
C VAL A 192 3.94 -21.05 0.87
N GLU A 193 3.08 -21.30 1.84
CA GLU A 193 2.22 -22.50 1.89
C GLU A 193 0.76 -22.11 2.18
N ALA A 194 -0.16 -22.58 1.35
CA ALA A 194 -1.60 -22.40 1.59
C ALA A 194 -2.07 -23.28 2.76
N VAL A 195 -2.80 -22.69 3.71
CA VAL A 195 -3.47 -23.40 4.81
C VAL A 195 -4.97 -23.51 4.50
N GLY A 196 -5.28 -24.27 3.49
CA GLY A 196 -6.66 -24.40 3.00
C GLY A 196 -7.26 -23.04 2.59
N LEU A 197 -8.53 -22.82 2.93
CA LEU A 197 -9.22 -21.54 2.67
C LEU A 197 -9.02 -20.50 3.76
N THR A 198 -8.36 -20.85 4.86
CA THR A 198 -8.33 -20.03 6.08
C THR A 198 -7.07 -19.19 6.23
N GLY A 199 -6.07 -19.42 5.38
CA GLY A 199 -4.83 -18.64 5.52
C GLY A 199 -3.69 -19.08 4.63
N THR A 200 -2.57 -18.38 4.79
CA THR A 200 -1.29 -18.64 4.12
C THR A 200 -0.15 -18.52 5.13
N LYS A 201 0.74 -19.51 5.20
CA LYS A 201 1.98 -19.45 5.97
C LYS A 201 3.11 -18.92 5.12
N ALA A 202 4.03 -18.19 5.72
CA ALA A 202 5.24 -17.73 5.06
C ALA A 202 6.35 -17.44 6.09
N ALA A 203 7.59 -17.58 5.67
CA ALA A 203 8.75 -17.03 6.37
C ALA A 203 9.09 -15.67 5.75
N ILE A 204 8.98 -14.59 6.50
CA ILE A 204 9.31 -13.23 6.03
C ILE A 204 10.69 -12.85 6.53
N HIS A 205 11.55 -12.41 5.61
CA HIS A 205 12.93 -12.02 5.85
C HIS A 205 13.11 -10.53 5.59
N TYR A 206 13.85 -9.86 6.48
CA TYR A 206 14.17 -8.44 6.33
C TYR A 206 15.46 -8.08 7.10
N PRO A 207 16.22 -7.04 6.67
CA PRO A 207 17.37 -6.57 7.43
C PRO A 207 16.92 -5.78 8.66
N SER A 208 17.45 -6.13 9.83
CA SER A 208 17.26 -5.34 11.07
C SER A 208 17.91 -3.97 10.94
N LYS A 209 17.21 -2.92 11.32
CA LYS A 209 17.79 -1.55 11.41
C LYS A 209 18.73 -1.38 12.60
N GLU A 210 18.58 -2.19 13.65
CA GLU A 210 19.40 -2.11 14.86
C GLU A 210 20.73 -2.83 14.70
N THR A 211 20.70 -4.04 14.14
CA THR A 211 21.89 -4.92 14.06
C THR A 211 22.48 -5.02 12.68
N GLY A 212 21.75 -4.61 11.64
CA GLY A 212 22.11 -4.82 10.23
C GLY A 212 22.02 -6.29 9.76
N GLY A 213 21.77 -7.22 10.69
CA GLY A 213 21.61 -8.65 10.37
C GLY A 213 20.24 -8.95 9.79
N GLU A 214 20.14 -10.08 9.08
CA GLU A 214 18.86 -10.57 8.55
C GLU A 214 18.02 -11.18 9.68
N VAL A 215 16.75 -10.80 9.73
CA VAL A 215 15.73 -11.35 10.64
C VAL A 215 14.79 -12.22 9.83
N THR A 216 14.42 -13.38 10.37
CA THR A 216 13.39 -14.26 9.82
C THR A 216 12.21 -14.32 10.77
N MET A 217 11.01 -14.10 10.24
CA MET A 217 9.76 -14.11 11.00
C MET A 217 8.77 -15.09 10.37
N GLU A 218 8.47 -16.17 11.05
CA GLU A 218 7.42 -17.11 10.64
C GLU A 218 6.05 -16.52 10.98
N VAL A 219 5.15 -16.44 9.99
CA VAL A 219 3.81 -15.86 10.14
C VAL A 219 2.74 -16.75 9.54
N THR A 220 1.54 -16.66 10.10
CA THR A 220 0.32 -17.19 9.50
C THR A 220 -0.63 -16.04 9.18
N ILE A 221 -0.77 -15.73 7.91
CA ILE A 221 -1.71 -14.70 7.43
C ILE A 221 -3.10 -15.33 7.43
N PRO A 222 -4.10 -14.82 8.19
CA PRO A 222 -5.42 -15.44 8.34
C PRO A 222 -6.34 -15.21 7.12
N ILE A 223 -5.76 -15.02 5.95
CA ILE A 223 -6.46 -14.80 4.68
C ILE A 223 -5.75 -15.65 3.62
N ALA A 224 -6.50 -16.46 2.89
CA ALA A 224 -5.96 -17.32 1.86
C ALA A 224 -5.48 -16.52 0.64
N GLY A 225 -4.48 -17.05 -0.04
CA GLY A 225 -3.98 -16.53 -1.31
C GLY A 225 -2.60 -15.85 -1.22
N GLU A 226 -1.75 -16.14 -2.20
CA GLU A 226 -0.40 -15.61 -2.30
C GLU A 226 -0.35 -14.07 -2.33
N HIS A 227 -1.36 -13.43 -2.94
CA HIS A 227 -1.46 -11.96 -2.97
C HIS A 227 -1.49 -11.33 -1.56
N ASN A 228 -1.96 -12.07 -0.53
CA ASN A 228 -1.93 -11.60 0.85
C ASN A 228 -0.53 -11.68 1.47
N VAL A 229 0.35 -12.51 0.93
CA VAL A 229 1.78 -12.49 1.28
C VAL A 229 2.40 -11.19 0.81
N TYR A 230 2.11 -10.73 -0.41
CA TYR A 230 2.57 -9.41 -0.89
C TYR A 230 2.04 -8.26 -0.03
N ASN A 231 0.78 -8.33 0.43
CA ASN A 231 0.22 -7.34 1.35
C ASN A 231 0.99 -7.32 2.69
N ALA A 232 1.33 -8.50 3.23
CA ALA A 232 2.12 -8.62 4.45
C ALA A 232 3.57 -8.11 4.26
N LEU A 233 4.20 -8.40 3.12
CA LEU A 233 5.54 -7.91 2.79
C LEU A 233 5.59 -6.37 2.67
N ALA A 234 4.59 -5.77 2.04
CA ALA A 234 4.44 -4.32 2.01
C ALA A 234 4.30 -3.74 3.43
N ALA A 235 3.49 -4.39 4.29
CA ALA A 235 3.29 -3.96 5.67
C ALA A 235 4.58 -4.08 6.50
N VAL A 236 5.33 -5.16 6.38
CA VAL A 236 6.65 -5.34 7.04
C VAL A 236 7.64 -4.28 6.58
N SER A 237 7.65 -3.97 5.26
CA SER A 237 8.53 -2.93 4.71
C SER A 237 8.23 -1.57 5.34
N VAL A 238 6.96 -1.18 5.43
CA VAL A 238 6.53 0.08 6.06
C VAL A 238 6.80 0.07 7.57
N ALA A 239 6.44 -1.00 8.27
CA ALA A 239 6.57 -1.13 9.72
C ALA A 239 8.04 -1.07 10.16
N ARG A 240 8.94 -1.73 9.41
CA ARG A 240 10.38 -1.65 9.63
C ARG A 240 10.88 -0.20 9.54
N GLU A 241 10.41 0.57 8.57
CA GLU A 241 10.78 1.98 8.42
C GLU A 241 10.29 2.83 9.61
N LEU A 242 9.15 2.49 10.18
CA LEU A 242 8.58 3.15 11.35
C LEU A 242 9.03 2.54 12.70
N GLY A 243 9.95 1.59 12.69
CA GLY A 243 10.62 1.07 13.89
C GLY A 243 9.74 0.13 14.73
N LEU A 244 8.87 -0.67 14.11
CA LEU A 244 8.16 -1.75 14.80
C LEU A 244 9.11 -2.93 15.05
N THR A 245 8.88 -3.61 16.16
CA THR A 245 9.58 -4.85 16.50
C THR A 245 9.03 -6.04 15.69
N CYS A 246 9.80 -7.13 15.63
CA CYS A 246 9.38 -8.38 15.00
C CYS A 246 8.05 -8.89 15.55
N ASP A 247 7.89 -8.88 16.89
CA ASP A 247 6.68 -9.35 17.56
C ASP A 247 5.45 -8.46 17.28
N GLU A 248 5.63 -7.15 17.18
CA GLU A 248 4.56 -6.22 16.80
C GLU A 248 4.13 -6.48 15.36
N MET A 249 5.08 -6.63 14.43
CA MET A 249 4.77 -6.93 13.03
C MET A 249 4.03 -8.26 12.90
N LYS A 250 4.50 -9.31 13.57
CA LYS A 250 3.87 -10.63 13.56
C LYS A 250 2.44 -10.57 14.07
N ARG A 251 2.20 -9.99 15.26
CA ARG A 251 0.85 -9.86 15.81
C ARG A 251 -0.08 -9.09 14.88
N GLY A 252 0.39 -8.01 14.26
CA GLY A 252 -0.40 -7.22 13.33
C GLY A 252 -0.81 -7.99 12.07
N ILE A 253 0.09 -8.79 11.51
CA ILE A 253 -0.21 -9.66 10.36
C ILE A 253 -1.22 -10.75 10.75
N GLU A 254 -1.00 -11.42 11.88
CA GLU A 254 -1.83 -12.55 12.33
C GLU A 254 -3.22 -12.12 12.84
N SER A 255 -3.41 -10.82 13.13
CA SER A 255 -4.68 -10.25 13.59
C SER A 255 -5.48 -9.52 12.51
N VAL A 256 -4.99 -9.45 11.26
CA VAL A 256 -5.69 -8.74 10.18
C VAL A 256 -7.06 -9.35 9.93
N GLN A 257 -8.06 -8.50 9.72
CA GLN A 257 -9.43 -8.91 9.41
C GLN A 257 -9.72 -8.74 7.93
N THR A 258 -10.51 -9.65 7.37
CA THR A 258 -11.06 -9.49 6.03
C THR A 258 -12.11 -8.37 6.01
N ILE A 259 -12.21 -7.67 4.86
CA ILE A 259 -13.28 -6.71 4.61
C ILE A 259 -14.34 -7.38 3.74
N GLY A 260 -15.62 -7.06 3.98
CA GLY A 260 -16.71 -7.57 3.14
C GLY A 260 -16.45 -7.32 1.65
N GLY A 261 -16.72 -8.32 0.82
CA GLY A 261 -16.48 -8.30 -0.61
C GLY A 261 -15.02 -8.53 -1.03
N ARG A 262 -14.11 -8.87 -0.09
CA ARG A 262 -12.68 -9.14 -0.40
C ARG A 262 -12.21 -10.37 0.36
N SER A 263 -12.19 -11.51 -0.34
CA SER A 263 -11.77 -12.83 0.19
C SER A 263 -12.41 -13.17 1.55
N ASN A 264 -13.63 -12.70 1.79
CA ASN A 264 -14.33 -12.89 3.05
C ASN A 264 -15.02 -14.26 3.09
N LEU A 265 -14.73 -15.03 4.13
CA LEU A 265 -15.34 -16.37 4.31
C LEU A 265 -16.58 -16.25 5.18
N ILE A 266 -17.73 -16.68 4.64
CA ILE A 266 -19.01 -16.72 5.34
C ILE A 266 -19.43 -18.18 5.50
N HIS A 267 -19.58 -18.62 6.75
CA HIS A 267 -20.07 -19.98 7.05
C HIS A 267 -21.54 -19.91 7.47
N LYS A 268 -22.41 -20.54 6.70
CA LYS A 268 -23.83 -20.56 7.02
C LYS A 268 -24.46 -21.93 6.62
N ASN A 269 -25.14 -22.56 7.57
CA ASN A 269 -25.87 -23.82 7.34
C ASN A 269 -25.02 -24.93 6.70
N GLY A 270 -23.75 -25.08 7.10
CA GLY A 270 -22.83 -26.08 6.54
C GLY A 270 -22.27 -25.73 5.15
N ILE A 271 -22.59 -24.55 4.62
CA ILE A 271 -22.05 -24.03 3.36
C ILE A 271 -20.99 -23.00 3.67
N THR A 272 -19.88 -23.06 2.95
CA THR A 272 -18.84 -22.01 2.96
C THR A 272 -18.99 -21.16 1.70
N ILE A 273 -19.18 -19.87 1.87
CA ILE A 273 -19.26 -18.87 0.80
C ILE A 273 -17.97 -18.05 0.83
N ILE A 274 -17.33 -17.90 -0.32
CA ILE A 274 -16.21 -16.97 -0.50
C ILE A 274 -16.80 -15.70 -1.12
N ASP A 275 -16.86 -14.63 -0.33
CA ASP A 275 -17.34 -13.33 -0.77
C ASP A 275 -16.15 -12.48 -1.24
N ASP A 276 -15.98 -12.38 -2.57
CA ASP A 276 -14.95 -11.58 -3.24
C ASP A 276 -15.57 -10.78 -4.40
N CYS A 277 -16.72 -10.18 -4.13
CA CYS A 277 -17.58 -9.57 -5.15
C CYS A 277 -17.43 -8.05 -5.31
N TYR A 278 -16.50 -7.40 -4.58
CA TYR A 278 -16.36 -5.93 -4.64
C TYR A 278 -15.99 -5.43 -6.04
N ASN A 279 -15.03 -6.05 -6.70
CA ASN A 279 -14.61 -5.72 -8.05
C ASN A 279 -13.85 -6.89 -8.67
N ALA A 280 -14.06 -7.12 -9.97
CA ALA A 280 -13.34 -8.14 -10.73
C ALA A 280 -12.21 -7.49 -11.55
N ASN A 281 -11.03 -8.06 -11.46
CA ASN A 281 -9.88 -7.70 -12.29
C ASN A 281 -9.18 -8.99 -12.72
N PRO A 282 -8.72 -9.14 -13.99
CA PRO A 282 -8.05 -10.36 -14.47
C PRO A 282 -6.81 -10.77 -13.66
N VAL A 283 -6.24 -9.84 -12.89
CA VAL A 283 -5.00 -10.03 -12.10
C VAL A 283 -5.29 -10.23 -10.60
N SER A 284 -6.56 -10.13 -10.17
CA SER A 284 -6.96 -10.29 -8.74
C SER A 284 -7.54 -11.67 -8.45
#